data_0403a1cf052e46fb8ed82a9e734f9062
#
_entry.id   0403a1cf052e46fb8ed82a9e734f9062
#
_cell.length_a   1.000
_cell.length_b   1.000
_cell.length_c   1.000
_cell.angle_alpha   90.00
_cell.angle_beta   90.00
_cell.angle_gamma   90.00
#
_symmetry.space_group_name_H-M   'P 1'
#
loop_
_entity.id
_entity.type
_entity.pdbx_description
1 polymer ?
#
loop_
_entity_poly.entity_id
_entity_poly.type
_entity_poly.pdbx_seq_one_letter_code
_entity_poly.pdbx_strand_id
1 'polypeptide(L)'
;YIEELTAALHEKGVGTVVLTGVSYEPETTGVVVSSREFRGYYRHARLARTCHGTGDLFASAFTGLLCRGYEPFPAAEAAAEFVLACIRRTEPEHWYGVRFEPVLYTLAAKAAGIDLPDAEIDLSE
;
A
#
# COMPACT_ATOMS: atom_id res chain seq x y z
N TYR A 1 -2.28 17.54 12.31
CA TYR A 1 -1.14 16.66 12.69
C TYR A 1 -0.42 16.08 11.46
N ILE A 2 -1.14 15.43 10.54
CA ILE A 2 -0.51 14.84 9.33
C ILE A 2 0.18 15.91 8.47
N GLU A 3 -0.46 17.05 8.29
CA GLU A 3 0.10 18.16 7.52
C GLU A 3 1.35 18.73 8.17
N GLU A 4 1.33 18.89 9.48
CA GLU A 4 2.47 19.37 10.26
C GLU A 4 3.64 18.39 10.18
N LEU A 5 3.35 17.08 10.27
CA LEU A 5 4.35 16.05 10.18
C LEU A 5 5.01 16.00 8.80
N THR A 6 4.22 16.04 7.73
CA THR A 6 4.75 16.06 6.37
C THR A 6 5.55 17.32 6.08
N ALA A 7 5.08 18.48 6.53
CA ALA A 7 5.79 19.74 6.39
C ALA A 7 7.15 19.68 7.10
N ALA A 8 7.20 19.18 8.32
CA ALA A 8 8.44 19.05 9.08
C ALA A 8 9.47 18.14 8.38
N LEU A 9 9.00 17.05 7.77
CA LEU A 9 9.88 16.16 7.02
C LEU A 9 10.40 16.82 5.74
N HIS A 10 9.56 17.56 5.03
CA HIS A 10 9.99 18.32 3.84
C HIS A 10 11.02 19.40 4.21
N GLU A 11 10.85 20.07 5.33
CA GLU A 11 11.83 21.05 5.82
C GLU A 11 13.20 20.43 6.08
N LYS A 12 13.24 19.15 6.44
CA LYS A 12 14.48 18.40 6.64
C LYS A 12 15.12 17.91 5.32
N GLY A 13 14.51 18.23 4.19
CA GLY A 13 15.04 17.88 2.87
C GLY A 13 14.46 16.63 2.25
N VAL A 14 13.44 16.02 2.87
CA VAL A 14 12.76 14.85 2.28
C VAL A 14 11.90 15.31 1.12
N GLY A 15 12.15 14.78 -0.08
CA GLY A 15 11.42 15.16 -1.29
C GLY A 15 10.01 14.58 -1.35
N THR A 16 9.85 13.32 -0.98
CA THR A 16 8.56 12.63 -0.99
C THR A 16 8.36 11.90 0.34
N VAL A 17 7.20 12.10 0.95
CA VAL A 17 6.81 11.44 2.20
C VAL A 17 5.63 10.53 1.91
N VAL A 18 5.71 9.30 2.38
CA VAL A 18 4.62 8.33 2.28
C VAL A 18 4.27 7.88 3.71
N LEU A 19 3.05 8.18 4.14
CA LEU A 19 2.55 7.79 5.46
C LEU A 19 1.47 6.73 5.30
N THR A 20 1.70 5.57 5.88
CA THR A 20 0.73 4.47 5.91
C THR A 20 -0.12 4.52 7.17
N GLY A 21 -1.27 3.85 7.15
CA GLY A 21 -2.13 3.76 8.33
C GLY A 21 -2.79 5.07 8.73
N VAL A 22 -2.98 5.99 7.79
CA VAL A 22 -3.63 7.27 8.04
C VAL A 22 -5.14 7.10 8.02
N SER A 23 -5.80 7.44 9.11
CA SER A 23 -7.26 7.35 9.25
C SER A 23 -7.84 8.71 9.63
N TYR A 24 -8.79 9.18 8.84
CA TYR A 24 -9.61 10.36 9.16
C TYR A 24 -10.99 9.96 9.68
N GLU A 25 -11.40 8.73 9.43
CA GLU A 25 -12.66 8.15 9.86
C GLU A 25 -12.42 6.75 10.44
N PRO A 26 -13.26 6.28 11.41
CA PRO A 26 -13.02 5.00 12.08
C PRO A 26 -13.04 3.77 11.16
N GLU A 27 -13.82 3.83 10.08
CA GLU A 27 -14.07 2.68 9.19
C GLU A 27 -13.11 2.61 8.02
N THR A 28 -12.30 3.64 7.82
CA THR A 28 -11.37 3.71 6.70
C THR A 28 -9.95 4.02 7.16
N THR A 29 -9.00 3.59 6.37
CA THR A 29 -7.60 3.92 6.54
C THR A 29 -6.96 4.08 5.17
N GLY A 30 -5.75 4.53 5.11
CA GLY A 30 -5.13 4.71 3.82
C GLY A 30 -3.70 5.19 3.87
N VAL A 31 -3.24 5.69 2.74
CA VAL A 31 -1.86 6.14 2.53
C VAL A 31 -1.87 7.57 2.03
N VAL A 32 -1.12 8.44 2.70
CA VAL A 32 -0.86 9.80 2.25
C VAL A 32 0.47 9.83 1.52
N VAL A 33 0.48 10.42 0.32
CA VAL A 33 1.70 10.71 -0.42
C VAL A 33 1.81 12.22 -0.54
N SER A 34 2.92 12.77 -0.08
CA SER A 34 3.16 14.22 -0.08
C SER A 34 4.52 14.51 -0.70
N SER A 35 4.52 15.37 -1.73
CA SER A 35 5.73 15.96 -2.29
C SER A 35 5.56 17.49 -2.26
N ARG A 36 6.55 18.22 -2.77
CA ARG A 36 6.47 19.69 -2.83
C ARG A 36 5.34 20.18 -3.73
N GLU A 37 5.01 19.41 -4.76
CA GLU A 37 4.06 19.79 -5.80
C GLU A 37 2.77 18.98 -5.78
N PHE A 38 2.72 17.91 -4.99
CA PHE A 38 1.60 17.00 -5.01
C PHE A 38 1.30 16.47 -3.62
N ARG A 39 0.00 16.32 -3.33
CA ARG A 39 -0.49 15.64 -2.14
C ARG A 39 -1.69 14.81 -2.52
N GLY A 40 -1.66 13.51 -2.19
CA GLY A 40 -2.73 12.59 -2.45
C GLY A 40 -3.01 11.69 -1.27
N TYR A 41 -4.24 11.23 -1.16
CA TYR A 41 -4.66 10.28 -0.13
C TYR A 41 -5.42 9.15 -0.81
N TYR A 42 -4.87 7.93 -0.70
CA TYR A 42 -5.53 6.71 -1.13
C TYR A 42 -6.23 6.10 0.07
N ARG A 43 -7.56 6.03 0.01
CA ARG A 43 -8.40 5.54 1.10
C ARG A 43 -8.96 4.16 0.75
N HIS A 44 -8.98 3.29 1.73
CA HIS A 44 -9.60 1.96 1.62
C HIS A 44 -10.30 1.59 2.92
N ALA A 45 -11.20 0.59 2.86
CA ALA A 45 -11.86 0.08 4.05
C ALA A 45 -10.85 -0.50 5.04
N ARG A 46 -11.05 -0.26 6.32
CA ARG A 46 -10.23 -0.86 7.37
C ARG A 46 -10.62 -2.33 7.50
N LEU A 47 -9.67 -3.22 7.34
CA LEU A 47 -9.89 -4.65 7.56
C LEU A 47 -9.82 -4.96 9.05
N ALA A 48 -10.67 -5.89 9.52
CA ALA A 48 -10.75 -6.27 10.92
C ALA A 48 -9.55 -7.12 11.39
N ARG A 49 -8.66 -7.48 10.48
CA ARG A 49 -7.49 -8.32 10.76
C ARG A 49 -6.24 -7.50 10.92
N THR A 50 -5.39 -7.91 11.85
CA THR A 50 -4.02 -7.43 11.96
C THR A 50 -3.08 -8.56 11.58
N CYS A 51 -2.12 -8.27 10.68
CA CYS A 51 -1.12 -9.25 10.26
C CYS A 51 0.27 -8.64 10.45
N HIS A 52 1.22 -9.47 10.89
CA HIS A 52 2.62 -9.05 10.96
C HIS A 52 3.24 -8.95 9.57
N GLY A 53 4.09 -7.98 9.36
CA GLY A 53 4.85 -7.82 8.12
C GLY A 53 4.16 -6.99 7.04
N THR A 54 2.99 -6.43 7.30
CA THR A 54 2.26 -5.61 6.30
C THR A 54 3.03 -4.33 5.93
N GLY A 55 3.68 -3.69 6.91
CA GLY A 55 4.49 -2.51 6.66
C GLY A 55 5.71 -2.79 5.78
N ASP A 56 6.41 -3.89 6.07
CA ASP A 56 7.57 -4.32 5.28
C ASP A 56 7.14 -4.72 3.87
N LEU A 57 6.01 -5.39 3.75
CA LEU A 57 5.45 -5.80 2.46
C LEU A 57 5.07 -4.58 1.62
N PHE A 58 4.41 -3.59 2.24
CA PHE A 58 4.09 -2.32 1.57
C PHE A 58 5.36 -1.63 1.07
N ALA A 59 6.35 -1.46 1.93
CA ALA A 59 7.59 -0.78 1.59
C ALA A 59 8.33 -1.49 0.45
N SER A 60 8.37 -2.80 0.46
CA SER A 60 9.00 -3.61 -0.59
C SER A 60 8.27 -3.46 -1.93
N ALA A 61 6.94 -3.57 -1.93
CA ALA A 61 6.13 -3.42 -3.14
C ALA A 61 6.24 -1.99 -3.70
N PHE A 62 6.14 -0.99 -2.84
CA PHE A 62 6.26 0.42 -3.20
C PHE A 62 7.62 0.70 -3.85
N THR A 63 8.70 0.26 -3.22
CA THR A 63 10.06 0.45 -3.74
C THR A 63 10.25 -0.24 -5.08
N GLY A 64 9.77 -1.47 -5.21
CA GLY A 64 9.85 -2.21 -6.47
C GLY A 64 9.13 -1.50 -7.61
N LEU A 65 7.94 -0.96 -7.36
CA LEU A 65 7.19 -0.22 -8.37
C LEU A 65 7.87 1.09 -8.75
N LEU A 66 8.45 1.82 -7.80
CA LEU A 66 9.26 3.00 -8.11
C LEU A 66 10.43 2.64 -9.02
N CYS A 67 11.12 1.53 -8.75
CA CYS A 67 12.23 1.04 -9.57
C CYS A 67 11.79 0.66 -10.99
N ARG A 68 10.52 0.36 -11.18
CA ARG A 68 9.91 0.09 -12.49
C ARG A 68 9.40 1.34 -13.21
N GLY A 69 9.58 2.51 -12.60
CA GLY A 69 9.22 3.79 -13.22
C GLY A 69 7.86 4.35 -12.82
N TYR A 70 7.20 3.75 -11.83
CA TYR A 70 5.94 4.29 -11.31
C TYR A 70 6.18 5.59 -10.55
N GLU A 71 5.29 6.55 -10.73
CA GLU A 71 5.26 7.73 -9.87
C GLU A 71 4.83 7.36 -8.44
N PRO A 72 5.22 8.16 -7.41
CA PRO A 72 4.96 7.81 -6.01
C PRO A 72 3.51 7.51 -5.67
N PHE A 73 2.55 8.30 -6.14
CA PHE A 73 1.15 8.05 -5.76
C PHE A 73 0.59 6.76 -6.39
N PRO A 74 0.71 6.53 -7.71
CA PRO A 74 0.31 5.25 -8.29
C PRO A 74 1.04 4.04 -7.69
N ALA A 75 2.31 4.19 -7.34
CA ALA A 75 3.08 3.14 -6.67
C ALA A 75 2.52 2.83 -5.28
N ALA A 76 2.19 3.86 -4.51
CA ALA A 76 1.59 3.71 -3.17
C ALA A 76 0.21 3.07 -3.24
N GLU A 77 -0.62 3.48 -4.19
CA GLU A 77 -1.95 2.90 -4.42
C GLU A 77 -1.84 1.41 -4.76
N ALA A 78 -1.00 1.05 -5.72
CA ALA A 78 -0.79 -0.34 -6.11
C ALA A 78 -0.21 -1.18 -4.97
N ALA A 79 0.74 -0.64 -4.21
CA ALA A 79 1.30 -1.33 -3.04
C ALA A 79 0.24 -1.56 -1.96
N ALA A 80 -0.61 -0.57 -1.69
CA ALA A 80 -1.69 -0.69 -0.72
C ALA A 80 -2.72 -1.75 -1.15
N GLU A 81 -3.12 -1.75 -2.42
CA GLU A 81 -4.02 -2.77 -2.97
C GLU A 81 -3.44 -4.17 -2.85
N PHE A 82 -2.14 -4.32 -3.13
CA PHE A 82 -1.45 -5.59 -2.99
C PHE A 82 -1.46 -6.08 -1.53
N VAL A 83 -1.15 -5.21 -0.58
CA VAL A 83 -1.16 -5.56 0.85
C VAL A 83 -2.56 -5.96 1.30
N LEU A 84 -3.59 -5.23 0.89
CA LEU A 84 -4.99 -5.58 1.19
C LEU A 84 -5.34 -6.97 0.66
N ALA A 85 -4.95 -7.27 -0.56
CA ALA A 85 -5.15 -8.59 -1.16
C ALA A 85 -4.46 -9.69 -0.34
N CYS A 86 -3.23 -9.44 0.11
CA CYS A 86 -2.48 -10.37 0.94
C CYS A 86 -3.17 -10.61 2.29
N ILE A 87 -3.68 -9.54 2.94
CA ILE A 87 -4.40 -9.65 4.21
C ILE A 87 -5.67 -10.49 4.03
N ARG A 88 -6.43 -10.26 2.96
CA ARG A 88 -7.65 -11.03 2.66
C ARG A 88 -7.38 -12.50 2.43
N ARG A 89 -6.20 -12.83 1.91
CA ARG A 89 -5.77 -14.23 1.70
C ARG A 89 -5.10 -14.86 2.91
N THR A 90 -4.87 -14.10 3.98
CA THR A 90 -4.26 -14.61 5.19
C THR A 90 -5.33 -15.23 6.08
N GLU A 91 -5.17 -16.49 6.42
CA GLU A 91 -6.07 -17.22 7.31
C GLU A 91 -5.87 -16.75 8.76
N PRO A 92 -6.93 -16.74 9.61
CA PRO A 92 -6.80 -16.31 11.01
C PRO A 92 -5.73 -17.08 11.80
N GLU A 93 -5.49 -18.33 11.44
CA GLU A 93 -4.49 -19.21 12.07
C GLU A 93 -3.06 -18.88 11.64
N HIS A 94 -2.87 -18.10 10.59
CA HIS A 94 -1.55 -17.74 10.05
C HIS A 94 -0.97 -16.53 10.80
N TRP A 95 -0.83 -16.67 12.12
CA TRP A 95 -0.49 -15.58 13.04
C TRP A 95 0.93 -15.04 12.90
N TYR A 96 1.83 -15.83 12.33
CA TYR A 96 3.25 -15.50 12.24
C TYR A 96 3.59 -14.52 11.11
N GLY A 97 2.66 -14.22 10.21
CA GLY A 97 2.89 -13.24 9.17
C GLY A 97 1.79 -13.16 8.14
N VAL A 98 1.81 -12.09 7.36
CA VAL A 98 0.89 -11.94 6.25
C VAL A 98 1.26 -12.90 5.11
N ARG A 99 0.25 -13.52 4.52
CA ARG A 99 0.42 -14.47 3.43
C ARG A 99 0.41 -13.73 2.10
N PHE A 100 1.55 -13.61 1.47
CA PHE A 100 1.71 -12.84 0.24
C PHE A 100 1.91 -13.72 -1.01
N GLU A 101 2.39 -14.94 -0.85
CA GLU A 101 2.78 -15.82 -1.96
C GLU A 101 1.63 -16.07 -2.96
N PRO A 102 0.38 -16.34 -2.52
CA PRO A 102 -0.72 -16.58 -3.46
C PRO A 102 -1.11 -15.35 -4.28
N VAL A 103 -0.69 -14.16 -3.86
CA VAL A 103 -1.08 -12.88 -4.49
C VAL A 103 0.09 -12.24 -5.25
N LEU A 104 1.29 -12.79 -5.12
CA LEU A 104 2.51 -12.19 -5.68
C LEU A 104 2.43 -11.97 -7.19
N TYR A 105 1.73 -12.84 -7.92
CA TYR A 105 1.57 -12.72 -9.36
C TYR A 105 0.86 -11.41 -9.78
N THR A 106 -0.03 -10.90 -8.95
CA THR A 106 -0.74 -9.63 -9.25
C THR A 106 0.22 -8.45 -9.22
N LEU A 107 1.16 -8.45 -8.28
CA LEU A 107 2.19 -7.42 -8.19
C LEU A 107 3.17 -7.51 -9.37
N ALA A 108 3.58 -8.74 -9.73
CA ALA A 108 4.46 -8.97 -10.87
C ALA A 108 3.82 -8.52 -12.18
N ALA A 109 2.53 -8.81 -12.38
CA ALA A 109 1.78 -8.36 -13.55
C ALA A 109 1.68 -6.83 -13.60
N LYS A 110 1.39 -6.21 -12.47
CA LYS A 110 1.32 -4.73 -12.37
C LYS A 110 2.66 -4.11 -12.73
N ALA A 111 3.76 -4.63 -12.19
CA ALA A 111 5.10 -4.14 -12.46
C ALA A 111 5.50 -4.29 -13.94
N ALA A 112 4.99 -5.32 -14.62
CA ALA A 112 5.24 -5.57 -16.03
C ALA A 112 4.24 -4.85 -16.97
N GLY A 113 3.24 -4.14 -16.42
CA GLY A 113 2.21 -3.48 -17.22
C GLY A 113 1.21 -4.44 -17.85
N ILE A 114 1.02 -5.61 -17.26
CA ILE A 114 0.08 -6.63 -17.74
C ILE A 114 -1.23 -6.52 -16.98
N ASP A 115 -2.34 -6.37 -17.69
CA ASP A 115 -3.67 -6.40 -17.10
C ASP A 115 -4.12 -7.84 -16.92
N LEU A 116 -4.56 -8.17 -15.68
CA LEU A 116 -5.13 -9.47 -15.38
C LEU A 116 -6.66 -9.40 -15.44
N PRO A 117 -7.32 -10.48 -15.91
CA PRO A 117 -8.78 -10.55 -15.85
C PRO A 117 -9.28 -10.47 -14.40
N ASP A 118 -10.42 -9.80 -14.21
CA ASP A 118 -11.02 -9.61 -12.87
C ASP A 118 -11.23 -10.92 -12.11
N ALA A 119 -11.53 -12.00 -12.84
CA ALA A 119 -11.74 -13.34 -12.25
C ALA A 119 -10.46 -13.93 -11.62
N GLU A 120 -9.28 -13.48 -12.06
CA GLU A 120 -8.00 -13.93 -11.50
C GLU A 120 -7.58 -13.10 -10.27
N ILE A 121 -8.23 -11.96 -10.06
CA ILE A 121 -7.97 -11.05 -8.94
C ILE A 121 -9.14 -11.12 -7.96
N ASP A 122 -9.71 -12.29 -7.75
CA ASP A 122 -10.76 -12.44 -6.74
C ASP A 122 -10.17 -12.32 -5.34
N LEU A 123 -10.30 -11.14 -4.77
CA LEU A 123 -9.78 -10.77 -3.45
C LEU A 123 -10.86 -10.81 -2.37
N SER A 124 -12.02 -11.39 -2.68
CA SER A 124 -13.18 -11.36 -1.80
C SER A 124 -13.11 -12.33 -0.60
N GLU A 125 -12.14 -13.23 -0.58
CA GLU A 125 -11.96 -14.19 0.50
C GLU A 125 -10.81 -13.87 1.44
#